data_3af0114cecb7c69ba4ad0efb573aeb5b
#
_entry.id   3af0114cecb7c69ba4ad0efb573aeb5b
#
_cell.length_a   1.000
_cell.length_b   1.000
_cell.length_c   1.000
_cell.angle_alpha   90.00
_cell.angle_beta   90.00
_cell.angle_gamma   90.00
#
_symmetry.space_group_name_H-M   'P 1'
#
loop_
_entity.id
_entity.type
_entity.pdbx_description
1 polymer ?
#
loop_
_entity_poly.entity_id
_entity_poly.type
_entity_poly.pdbx_seq_one_letter_code
_entity_poly.pdbx_strand_id
1 'polypeptide(L)'
;MYTYKIKLDRVLDGDTIDAIIDLGFDIHVKKRIRFQGINAPESRTKDLEEKAKGLAAKDRLKAILEGAKTIQLCSHGIGKYGRCLGELHVDVVDGKEQLTLANVNELLIKEGHAVEYHGGKR
;
A
#
# COMPACT_ATOMS: atom_id res chain seq x y z
N MET A 1 16.71 4.24 6.07
CA MET A 1 15.50 3.67 5.43
C MET A 1 15.82 2.27 4.98
N TYR A 2 14.97 1.33 5.32
CA TYR A 2 15.20 -0.10 5.03
C TYR A 2 14.16 -0.62 4.06
N THR A 3 14.58 -1.54 3.19
CA THR A 3 13.70 -2.20 2.22
C THR A 3 13.55 -3.68 2.60
N TYR A 4 12.30 -4.14 2.65
CA TYR A 4 11.97 -5.51 3.04
C TYR A 4 11.08 -6.15 2.00
N LYS A 5 11.20 -7.46 1.83
CA LYS A 5 10.19 -8.24 1.10
C LYS A 5 9.00 -8.45 2.01
N ILE A 6 7.81 -8.34 1.47
CA ILE A 6 6.60 -8.57 2.24
C ILE A 6 5.64 -9.49 1.49
N LYS A 7 4.74 -10.10 2.26
CA LYS A 7 3.65 -10.89 1.74
C LYS A 7 2.34 -10.26 2.18
N LEU A 8 1.43 -10.02 1.26
CA LEU A 8 0.14 -9.44 1.59
C LEU A 8 -0.68 -10.41 2.44
N ASP A 9 -1.22 -9.90 3.54
CA ASP A 9 -2.21 -10.64 4.34
C ASP A 9 -3.62 -10.17 3.93
N ARG A 10 -3.89 -8.87 4.05
CA ARG A 10 -5.17 -8.32 3.58
C ARG A 10 -5.07 -6.82 3.32
N VAL A 11 -5.96 -6.32 2.46
CA VAL A 11 -6.12 -4.89 2.19
C VAL A 11 -7.26 -4.37 3.07
N LEU A 12 -7.01 -3.26 3.80
CA LEU A 12 -8.02 -2.61 4.64
C LEU A 12 -8.68 -1.44 3.91
N ASP A 13 -7.87 -0.54 3.38
CA ASP A 13 -8.29 0.62 2.59
C ASP A 13 -7.30 0.82 1.45
N GLY A 14 -7.55 1.77 0.57
CA GLY A 14 -6.65 2.07 -0.54
C GLY A 14 -5.27 2.58 -0.12
N ASP A 15 -5.03 2.81 1.16
CA ASP A 15 -3.77 3.32 1.69
C ASP A 15 -3.26 2.53 2.90
N THR A 16 -3.87 1.39 3.22
CA THR A 16 -3.53 0.61 4.42
C THR A 16 -3.68 -0.88 4.16
N ILE A 17 -2.66 -1.64 4.49
CA ILE A 17 -2.68 -3.10 4.39
C ILE A 17 -2.14 -3.74 5.66
N ASP A 18 -2.50 -5.01 5.88
CA ASP A 18 -1.80 -5.89 6.81
C ASP A 18 -0.89 -6.81 6.00
N ALA A 19 0.35 -6.94 6.40
CA ALA A 19 1.35 -7.73 5.69
C ALA A 19 2.29 -8.45 6.63
N ILE A 20 2.91 -9.49 6.10
CA ILE A 20 3.96 -10.22 6.79
C ILE A 20 5.28 -9.73 6.22
N ILE A 21 6.13 -9.16 7.08
CA ILE A 21 7.41 -8.58 6.69
C ILE A 21 8.52 -9.59 6.97
N ASP A 22 9.32 -9.86 5.96
CA ASP A 22 10.49 -10.72 6.08
C ASP A 22 11.68 -9.89 6.57
N LEU A 23 12.12 -10.16 7.80
CA LEU A 23 13.25 -9.48 8.43
C LEU A 23 14.59 -10.18 8.17
N GLY A 24 14.58 -11.28 7.42
CA GLY A 24 15.76 -12.12 7.24
C GLY A 24 15.91 -13.12 8.38
N PHE A 25 16.85 -14.07 8.23
CA PHE A 25 17.10 -15.11 9.23
C PHE A 25 15.87 -15.94 9.62
N ASP A 26 14.93 -16.11 8.68
CA ASP A 26 13.65 -16.81 8.92
C ASP A 26 12.77 -16.11 9.98
N ILE A 27 13.00 -14.82 10.21
CA ILE A 27 12.20 -14.03 11.14
C ILE A 27 11.16 -13.23 10.34
N HIS A 28 9.88 -13.43 10.67
CA HIS A 28 8.77 -12.75 10.04
C HIS A 28 7.95 -12.02 11.09
N VAL A 29 7.45 -10.84 10.76
CA VAL A 29 6.59 -10.08 11.64
C VAL A 29 5.37 -9.60 10.87
N LYS A 30 4.20 -9.71 11.49
CA LYS A 30 2.96 -9.20 10.92
C LYS A 30 2.74 -7.77 11.39
N LYS A 31 2.59 -6.83 10.44
CA LYS A 31 2.39 -5.42 10.75
C LYS A 31 1.34 -4.81 9.85
N ARG A 32 0.67 -3.80 10.39
CA ARG A 32 -0.19 -2.91 9.61
C ARG A 32 0.67 -1.82 9.00
N ILE A 33 0.55 -1.64 7.69
CA ILE A 33 1.34 -0.66 6.94
C ILE A 33 0.42 0.43 6.43
N ARG A 34 0.70 1.67 6.83
CA ARG A 34 0.06 2.87 6.31
C ARG A 34 0.96 3.45 5.21
N PHE A 35 0.40 3.69 4.04
CA PHE A 35 1.18 4.19 2.92
C PHE A 35 1.58 5.65 3.17
N GLN A 36 2.89 5.91 3.11
CA GLN A 36 3.45 7.23 3.34
C GLN A 36 3.11 8.17 2.18
N GLY A 37 2.75 9.39 2.52
CA GLY A 37 2.59 10.46 1.55
C GLY A 37 1.27 10.48 0.79
N ILE A 38 0.36 9.56 1.07
CA ILE A 38 -0.94 9.52 0.40
C ILE A 38 -2.10 9.36 1.38
N ASN A 39 -3.29 9.68 0.90
CA ASN A 39 -4.52 9.49 1.64
C ASN A 39 -5.61 9.03 0.66
N ALA A 40 -6.21 7.88 0.93
CA ALA A 40 -7.30 7.33 0.13
C ALA A 40 -8.65 7.52 0.83
N PRO A 41 -9.77 7.53 0.09
CA PRO A 41 -11.09 7.56 0.71
C PRO A 41 -11.32 6.34 1.60
N GLU A 42 -12.07 6.52 2.67
CA GLU A 42 -12.39 5.43 3.59
C GLU A 42 -13.43 4.50 3.00
N SER A 43 -13.21 3.19 3.14
CA SER A 43 -14.15 2.17 2.68
C SER A 43 -15.19 1.81 3.74
N ARG A 44 -15.00 2.21 4.99
CA ARG A 44 -15.89 1.90 6.13
C ARG A 44 -16.60 3.12 6.69
N THR A 45 -16.89 4.10 5.86
CA THR A 45 -17.61 5.29 6.25
C THR A 45 -19.10 5.14 6.03
N LYS A 46 -19.91 5.96 6.73
CA LYS A 46 -21.35 6.05 6.49
C LYS A 46 -21.70 6.91 5.29
N ASP A 47 -20.76 7.73 4.80
CA ASP A 47 -20.91 8.54 3.61
C ASP A 47 -20.84 7.62 2.38
N LEU A 48 -21.97 7.47 1.68
CA LEU A 48 -22.06 6.54 0.55
C LEU A 48 -21.17 6.90 -0.62
N GLU A 49 -20.97 8.19 -0.89
CA GLU A 49 -20.06 8.61 -1.96
C GLU A 49 -18.62 8.28 -1.63
N GLU A 50 -18.18 8.63 -0.43
CA GLU A 50 -16.82 8.32 0.02
C GLU A 50 -16.61 6.80 0.10
N LYS A 51 -17.61 6.06 0.58
CA LYS A 51 -17.54 4.61 0.66
C LYS A 51 -17.34 3.97 -0.71
N ALA A 52 -18.06 4.43 -1.73
CA ALA A 52 -17.91 3.91 -3.09
C ALA A 52 -16.51 4.16 -3.62
N LYS A 53 -15.97 5.36 -3.41
CA LYS A 53 -14.60 5.70 -3.80
C LYS A 53 -13.57 4.90 -3.02
N GLY A 54 -13.81 4.71 -1.73
CA GLY A 54 -12.94 3.92 -0.87
C GLY A 54 -12.90 2.45 -1.26
N LEU A 55 -14.03 1.86 -1.59
CA LEU A 55 -14.09 0.49 -2.07
C LEU A 55 -13.40 0.33 -3.42
N ALA A 56 -13.55 1.31 -4.32
CA ALA A 56 -12.86 1.29 -5.62
C ALA A 56 -11.34 1.35 -5.43
N ALA A 57 -10.85 2.23 -4.55
CA ALA A 57 -9.41 2.33 -4.25
C ALA A 57 -8.89 1.05 -3.61
N LYS A 58 -9.63 0.48 -2.68
CA LYS A 58 -9.29 -0.79 -2.01
C LYS A 58 -9.20 -1.93 -3.02
N ASP A 59 -10.18 -2.06 -3.91
CA ASP A 59 -10.21 -3.10 -4.92
C ASP A 59 -9.06 -2.96 -5.91
N ARG A 60 -8.74 -1.73 -6.31
CA ARG A 60 -7.61 -1.47 -7.20
C ARG A 60 -6.28 -1.85 -6.55
N LEU A 61 -6.07 -1.45 -5.29
CA LEU A 61 -4.87 -1.82 -4.55
C LEU A 61 -4.74 -3.34 -4.44
N LYS A 62 -5.83 -4.01 -4.12
CA LYS A 62 -5.85 -5.48 -4.04
C LYS A 62 -5.44 -6.11 -5.38
N ALA A 63 -5.97 -5.60 -6.49
CA ALA A 63 -5.62 -6.11 -7.83
C ALA A 63 -4.13 -5.90 -8.14
N ILE A 64 -3.58 -4.73 -7.81
CA ILE A 64 -2.16 -4.43 -8.02
C ILE A 64 -1.29 -5.42 -7.25
N LEU A 65 -1.59 -5.61 -5.96
CA LEU A 65 -0.77 -6.44 -5.08
C LEU A 65 -0.89 -7.93 -5.39
N GLU A 66 -2.09 -8.40 -5.73
CA GLU A 66 -2.31 -9.81 -6.12
C GLU A 66 -1.67 -10.15 -7.47
N GLY A 67 -1.58 -9.17 -8.37
CA GLY A 67 -0.93 -9.35 -9.67
C GLY A 67 0.58 -9.23 -9.65
N ALA A 68 1.17 -8.80 -8.54
CA ALA A 68 2.61 -8.61 -8.44
C ALA A 68 3.32 -9.93 -8.13
N LYS A 69 4.50 -10.13 -8.72
CA LYS A 69 5.35 -11.28 -8.38
C LYS A 69 5.98 -11.12 -7.02
N THR A 70 6.51 -9.93 -6.74
CA THR A 70 7.11 -9.61 -5.45
C THR A 70 6.63 -8.25 -5.02
N ILE A 71 6.52 -8.06 -3.70
CA ILE A 71 6.15 -6.79 -3.10
C ILE A 71 7.27 -6.40 -2.15
N GLN A 72 7.77 -5.18 -2.30
CA GLN A 72 8.81 -4.63 -1.42
C GLN A 72 8.25 -3.44 -0.64
N LEU A 73 8.59 -3.40 0.64
CA LEU A 73 8.26 -2.28 1.52
C LEU A 73 9.52 -1.45 1.72
N CYS A 74 9.45 -0.17 1.38
CA CYS A 74 10.46 0.81 1.75
C CYS A 74 9.98 1.50 3.01
N SER A 75 10.56 1.16 4.16
CA SER A 75 10.09 1.62 5.47
C SER A 75 10.52 3.06 5.75
N HIS A 76 9.57 3.90 6.15
CA HIS A 76 9.80 5.27 6.60
C HIS A 76 9.71 5.41 8.12
N GLY A 77 9.60 4.29 8.85
CA GLY A 77 9.55 4.28 10.30
C GLY A 77 8.19 3.88 10.85
N ILE A 78 7.96 4.22 12.10
CA ILE A 78 6.72 3.91 12.80
C ILE A 78 5.94 5.22 12.99
N GLY A 79 4.70 5.23 12.56
CA GLY A 79 3.81 6.36 12.75
C GLY A 79 3.04 6.28 14.06
N LYS A 80 2.06 7.19 14.20
CA LYS A 80 1.13 7.15 15.32
C LYS A 80 0.40 5.81 15.35
N TYR A 81 0.04 5.33 16.53
CA TYR A 81 -0.67 4.07 16.73
C TYR A 81 0.14 2.81 16.35
N GLY A 82 1.47 2.92 16.27
CA GLY A 82 2.35 1.78 16.03
C GLY A 82 2.29 1.19 14.64
N ARG A 83 1.70 1.90 13.66
CA ARG A 83 1.67 1.44 12.27
C ARG A 83 2.98 1.72 11.58
N CYS A 84 3.43 0.80 10.73
CA CYS A 84 4.57 1.07 9.87
C CYS A 84 4.16 2.07 8.79
N LEU A 85 5.00 3.04 8.53
CA LEU A 85 4.83 3.98 7.42
C LEU A 85 5.77 3.56 6.29
N GLY A 86 5.27 3.53 5.07
CA GLY A 86 6.15 3.12 3.98
C GLY A 86 5.57 3.30 2.59
N GLU A 87 6.43 3.01 1.64
CA GLU A 87 6.08 2.94 0.22
C GLU A 87 6.16 1.48 -0.22
N LEU A 88 5.22 1.08 -1.06
CA LEU A 88 5.27 -0.26 -1.66
C LEU A 88 5.76 -0.15 -3.09
N HIS A 89 6.64 -1.07 -3.45
CA HIS A 89 7.14 -1.24 -4.81
C HIS A 89 6.83 -2.66 -5.26
N VAL A 90 6.28 -2.79 -6.45
CA VAL A 90 5.89 -4.08 -7.00
C VAL A 90 6.59 -4.34 -8.32
N ASP A 91 6.92 -5.61 -8.58
CA ASP A 91 7.40 -6.04 -9.87
C ASP A 91 6.20 -6.31 -10.77
N VAL A 92 6.12 -5.57 -11.87
CA VAL A 92 5.08 -5.81 -12.89
C VAL A 92 5.75 -6.19 -14.18
N VAL A 93 5.13 -7.09 -14.93
CA VAL A 93 5.58 -7.45 -16.26
C VAL A 93 4.88 -6.53 -17.25
N ASP A 94 5.65 -5.74 -17.99
CA ASP A 94 5.08 -4.88 -19.03
C ASP A 94 4.75 -5.71 -20.29
N GLY A 95 4.15 -5.07 -21.29
CA GLY A 95 3.79 -5.72 -22.54
C GLY A 95 4.97 -6.22 -23.37
N LYS A 96 6.20 -5.95 -22.94
CA LYS A 96 7.43 -6.42 -23.58
C LYS A 96 8.12 -7.51 -22.75
N GLU A 97 7.43 -8.05 -21.77
CA GLU A 97 7.93 -9.07 -20.85
C GLU A 97 9.12 -8.61 -20.00
N GLN A 98 9.30 -7.31 -19.82
CA GLN A 98 10.31 -6.76 -18.94
C GLN A 98 9.74 -6.49 -17.56
N LEU A 99 10.49 -6.90 -16.53
CA LEU A 99 10.13 -6.58 -15.15
C LEU A 99 10.45 -5.11 -14.87
N THR A 100 9.45 -4.36 -14.46
CA THR A 100 9.63 -2.97 -14.03
C THR A 100 9.16 -2.83 -12.59
N LEU A 101 9.84 -1.95 -11.84
CA LEU A 101 9.41 -1.60 -10.49
C LEU A 101 8.40 -0.47 -10.57
N ALA A 102 7.27 -0.65 -9.95
CA ALA A 102 6.23 0.38 -9.85
C ALA A 102 6.06 0.80 -8.39
N ASN A 103 6.06 2.11 -8.14
CA ASN A 103 5.75 2.66 -6.83
C ASN A 103 4.22 2.70 -6.70
N VAL A 104 3.68 1.86 -5.82
CA VAL A 104 2.24 1.72 -5.63
C VAL A 104 1.60 3.01 -5.11
N ASN A 105 2.30 3.71 -4.20
CA ASN A 105 1.79 4.98 -3.65
C ASN A 105 1.56 6.01 -4.77
N GLU A 106 2.53 6.16 -5.66
CA GLU A 106 2.42 7.07 -6.80
C GLU A 106 1.37 6.62 -7.80
N LEU A 107 1.28 5.32 -8.04
CA LEU A 107 0.31 4.76 -8.98
C LEU A 107 -1.13 5.04 -8.54
N LEU A 108 -1.41 4.91 -7.25
CA LEU A 108 -2.75 5.21 -6.71
C LEU A 108 -3.12 6.69 -6.88
N ILE A 109 -2.16 7.60 -6.70
CA ILE A 109 -2.38 9.02 -6.95
C ILE A 109 -2.65 9.27 -8.43
N LYS A 110 -1.82 8.70 -9.29
CA LYS A 110 -1.93 8.87 -10.75
C LYS A 110 -3.27 8.37 -11.29
N GLU A 111 -3.79 7.28 -10.73
CA GLU A 111 -5.07 6.71 -11.13
C GLU A 111 -6.28 7.37 -10.47
N GLY A 112 -6.06 8.36 -9.60
CA GLY A 112 -7.14 9.09 -8.94
C GLY A 112 -7.75 8.38 -7.73
N HIS A 113 -7.12 7.32 -7.24
CA HIS A 113 -7.60 6.58 -6.06
C HIS A 113 -7.09 7.12 -4.73
N ALA A 114 -6.11 8.01 -4.76
CA ALA A 114 -5.55 8.64 -3.58
C ALA A 114 -5.07 10.05 -3.91
N VAL A 115 -4.85 10.85 -2.88
CA VAL A 115 -4.31 12.20 -3.00
C VAL A 115 -3.04 12.30 -2.17
N GLU A 116 -2.18 13.26 -2.50
CA GLU A 116 -0.99 13.52 -1.70
C GLU A 116 -1.38 13.98 -0.29
N TYR A 117 -0.63 13.50 0.69
CA TYR A 117 -0.89 13.80 2.10
C TYR A 117 0.42 13.84 2.86
N HIS A 118 0.71 14.96 3.52
CA HIS A 118 1.96 15.18 4.22
C HIS A 118 1.78 15.41 5.73
N GLY A 119 0.75 14.81 6.29
CA GLY A 119 0.40 15.01 7.69
C GLY A 119 -0.44 16.28 7.87
N GLY A 120 -1.36 16.27 8.75
CA GLY A 120 -2.30 17.37 8.98
C GLY A 120 -3.71 16.83 9.08
N LYS A 121 -4.68 17.74 9.10
CA LYS A 121 -6.08 17.32 9.18
C LYS A 121 -6.57 16.83 7.83
N ARG A 122 -7.29 15.79 7.91
CA ARG A 122 -7.94 15.16 6.78
C ARG A 122 -9.16 15.96 6.33
#